data_d93c361e481f5a6f3a61a87b53ae5338
#
_entry.id   d93c361e481f5a6f3a61a87b53ae5338
#
_cell.length_a   1.000
_cell.length_b   1.000
_cell.length_c   1.000
_cell.angle_alpha   90.00
_cell.angle_beta   90.00
_cell.angle_gamma   90.00
#
_symmetry.space_group_name_H-M   'P 1'
#
loop_
_entity.id
_entity.type
_entity.pdbx_description
1 polymer ?
#
loop_
_entity_poly.entity_id
_entity_poly.type
_entity_poly.pdbx_seq_one_letter_code
_entity_poly.pdbx_strand_id
1 'polypeptide(L)'
;MIDKLALLTFKEGQLLCARSHGKSIYYIPGGKREPGESDEAALVREIEEELAVTLQPDTLRFACEFSAQADGKPAGVEVRLRCYTGEARGTPTASAEIAELRWLDSRHLDEISPVSRLLFAWLAEQHLIR
;
A
#
# COMPACT_ATOMS: atom_id res chain seq x y z
N MET A 1 5.55 16.19 -6.25
CA MET A 1 4.77 14.93 -6.19
C MET A 1 5.44 13.91 -5.25
N ILE A 2 4.67 13.30 -4.37
CA ILE A 2 5.18 12.25 -3.50
C ILE A 2 5.10 10.92 -4.26
N ASP A 3 6.23 10.21 -4.36
CA ASP A 3 6.33 8.95 -5.10
C ASP A 3 6.39 7.77 -4.12
N LYS A 4 5.34 6.93 -4.11
CA LYS A 4 5.24 5.78 -3.21
C LYS A 4 5.06 4.47 -3.96
N LEU A 5 5.63 3.41 -3.40
CA LEU A 5 5.46 2.03 -3.82
C LEU A 5 4.50 1.33 -2.85
N ALA A 6 3.68 0.42 -3.35
CA ALA A 6 2.74 -0.31 -2.52
C ALA A 6 2.67 -1.78 -2.92
N LEU A 7 2.49 -2.65 -1.93
CA LEU A 7 2.30 -4.09 -2.15
C LEU A 7 0.83 -4.44 -1.94
N LEU A 8 0.24 -5.06 -2.97
CA LEU A 8 -1.14 -5.54 -2.92
C LEU A 8 -1.13 -6.99 -2.43
N THR A 9 -1.72 -7.21 -1.26
CA THR A 9 -1.87 -8.55 -0.68
C THR A 9 -3.35 -8.82 -0.48
N PHE A 10 -3.84 -9.88 -1.12
CA PHE A 10 -5.27 -10.21 -1.13
C PHE A 10 -5.58 -11.42 -0.27
N LYS A 11 -6.76 -11.40 0.36
CA LYS A 11 -7.29 -12.54 1.10
C LYS A 11 -8.80 -12.44 1.17
N GLU A 12 -9.48 -13.46 0.66
CA GLU A 12 -10.95 -13.56 0.76
C GLU A 12 -11.70 -12.32 0.28
N GLY A 13 -11.25 -11.73 -0.84
CA GLY A 13 -11.88 -10.56 -1.42
C GLY A 13 -11.56 -9.25 -0.71
N GLN A 14 -10.50 -9.22 0.10
CA GLN A 14 -10.06 -8.02 0.80
C GLN A 14 -8.57 -7.75 0.57
N LEU A 15 -8.18 -6.50 0.76
CA LEU A 15 -6.81 -6.03 0.60
C LEU A 15 -6.22 -5.70 1.98
N LEU A 16 -4.97 -6.11 2.20
CA LEU A 16 -4.25 -5.78 3.43
C LEU A 16 -3.91 -4.29 3.44
N CYS A 17 -4.32 -3.61 4.51
CA CYS A 17 -4.05 -2.18 4.71
C CYS A 17 -3.42 -1.96 6.08
N ALA A 18 -2.72 -0.82 6.22
CA ALA A 18 -1.97 -0.49 7.41
C ALA A 18 -2.30 0.93 7.89
N ARG A 19 -2.33 1.11 9.19
CA ARG A 19 -2.51 2.40 9.84
C ARG A 19 -1.28 2.68 10.71
N SER A 20 -0.70 3.87 10.55
CA SER A 20 0.44 4.30 11.36
C SER A 20 -0.03 4.78 12.74
N HIS A 21 0.86 4.69 13.72
CA HIS A 21 0.59 5.25 15.05
C HIS A 21 0.21 6.73 14.94
N GLY A 22 -0.83 7.12 15.66
CA GLY A 22 -1.32 8.50 15.68
C GLY A 22 -2.13 8.92 14.46
N LYS A 23 -2.38 8.04 13.52
CA LYS A 23 -3.20 8.30 12.34
C LYS A 23 -4.51 7.52 12.42
N SER A 24 -5.56 8.05 11.77
CA SER A 24 -6.87 7.40 11.71
C SER A 24 -7.15 6.75 10.36
N ILE A 25 -6.40 7.13 9.32
CA ILE A 25 -6.59 6.67 7.95
C ILE A 25 -5.67 5.46 7.66
N TYR A 26 -6.19 4.51 6.89
CA TYR A 26 -5.42 3.35 6.42
C TYR A 26 -4.83 3.61 5.06
N TYR A 27 -3.65 3.05 4.83
CA TYR A 27 -2.87 3.12 3.59
C TYR A 27 -2.53 1.70 3.13
N ILE A 28 -2.11 1.58 1.88
CA ILE A 28 -1.58 0.30 1.39
C ILE A 28 -0.13 0.17 1.89
N PRO A 29 0.28 -1.00 2.40
CA PRO A 29 1.66 -1.18 2.87
C PRO A 29 2.68 -0.88 1.78
N GLY A 30 3.75 -0.18 2.16
CA GLY A 30 4.80 0.29 1.26
C GLY A 30 5.34 1.62 1.73
N GLY A 31 5.94 2.39 0.84
CA GLY A 31 6.47 3.68 1.22
C GLY A 31 7.25 4.37 0.12
N LYS A 32 7.97 5.41 0.49
CA LYS A 32 8.72 6.26 -0.44
C LYS A 32 10.01 5.60 -0.87
N ARG A 33 10.34 5.80 -2.15
CA ARG A 33 11.64 5.42 -2.69
C ARG A 33 12.73 6.33 -2.12
N GLU A 34 13.86 5.75 -1.77
CA GLU A 34 15.06 6.52 -1.46
C GLU A 34 15.87 6.78 -2.74
N PRO A 35 16.70 7.84 -2.77
CA PRO A 35 17.53 8.12 -3.96
C PRO A 35 18.36 6.90 -4.36
N GLY A 36 18.31 6.57 -5.66
CA GLY A 36 19.08 5.44 -6.21
C GLY A 36 18.42 4.07 -6.07
N GLU A 37 17.32 3.95 -5.36
CA GLU A 37 16.62 2.68 -5.25
C GLU A 37 15.74 2.40 -6.47
N SER A 38 15.72 1.13 -6.91
CA SER A 38 14.71 0.66 -7.84
C SER A 38 13.36 0.51 -7.12
N ASP A 39 12.28 0.35 -7.88
CA ASP A 39 10.96 0.05 -7.29
C ASP A 39 11.04 -1.19 -6.40
N GLU A 40 11.67 -2.25 -6.90
CA GLU A 40 11.77 -3.52 -6.18
C GLU A 40 12.56 -3.38 -4.88
N ALA A 41 13.70 -2.69 -4.91
CA ALA A 41 14.53 -2.49 -3.72
C ALA A 41 13.79 -1.68 -2.66
N ALA A 42 13.12 -0.60 -3.07
CA ALA A 42 12.34 0.24 -2.16
C ALA A 42 11.21 -0.55 -1.52
N LEU A 43 10.50 -1.34 -2.31
CA LEU A 43 9.36 -2.11 -1.82
C LEU A 43 9.80 -3.22 -0.87
N VAL A 44 10.87 -3.94 -1.19
CA VAL A 44 11.43 -4.97 -0.29
C VAL A 44 11.79 -4.36 1.07
N ARG A 45 12.46 -3.22 1.07
CA ARG A 45 12.87 -2.52 2.29
C ARG A 45 11.65 -2.06 3.11
N GLU A 46 10.71 -1.39 2.47
CA GLU A 46 9.53 -0.85 3.16
C GLU A 46 8.63 -1.96 3.73
N ILE A 47 8.44 -3.04 2.99
CA ILE A 47 7.60 -4.15 3.43
C ILE A 47 8.23 -4.88 4.62
N GLU A 48 9.55 -5.03 4.63
CA GLU A 48 10.25 -5.60 5.78
C GLU A 48 10.07 -4.73 7.02
N GLU A 49 10.22 -3.41 6.87
CA GLU A 49 10.04 -2.47 7.98
C GLU A 49 8.61 -2.48 8.53
N GLU A 50 7.62 -2.43 7.65
CA GLU A 50 6.21 -2.26 8.06
C GLU A 50 5.51 -3.55 8.46
N LEU A 51 5.82 -4.66 7.79
CA LEU A 51 5.11 -5.93 7.97
C LEU A 51 5.96 -7.04 8.56
N ALA A 52 7.25 -6.81 8.75
CA ALA A 52 8.20 -7.79 9.28
C ALA A 52 8.21 -9.10 8.47
N VAL A 53 8.06 -9.00 7.16
CA VAL A 53 8.13 -10.13 6.23
C VAL A 53 9.18 -9.88 5.15
N THR A 54 9.68 -10.96 4.55
CA THR A 54 10.68 -10.90 3.47
C THR A 54 10.01 -11.02 2.12
N LEU A 55 9.88 -9.89 1.42
CA LEU A 55 9.33 -9.87 0.07
C LEU A 55 10.33 -10.47 -0.91
N GLN A 56 9.87 -11.38 -1.77
CA GLN A 56 10.70 -12.05 -2.76
C GLN A 56 10.79 -11.17 -4.02
N PRO A 57 11.93 -10.53 -4.31
CA PRO A 57 12.02 -9.53 -5.39
C PRO A 57 11.64 -10.06 -6.77
N ASP A 58 12.00 -11.29 -7.07
CA ASP A 58 11.74 -11.91 -8.37
C ASP A 58 10.27 -12.27 -8.63
N THR A 59 9.44 -12.19 -7.59
CA THR A 59 7.99 -12.45 -7.70
C THR A 59 7.20 -11.18 -7.97
N LEU A 60 7.83 -10.01 -7.89
CA LEU A 60 7.14 -8.74 -8.05
C LEU A 60 6.62 -8.53 -9.48
N ARG A 61 5.36 -8.10 -9.58
CA ARG A 61 4.71 -7.79 -10.84
C ARG A 61 3.99 -6.45 -10.69
N PHE A 62 4.28 -5.52 -11.59
CA PHE A 62 3.58 -4.24 -11.62
C PHE A 62 2.10 -4.47 -11.91
N ALA A 63 1.22 -3.88 -11.11
CA ALA A 63 -0.23 -4.03 -11.26
C ALA A 63 -0.91 -2.77 -11.78
N CYS A 64 -0.63 -1.62 -11.17
CA CYS A 64 -1.33 -0.37 -11.52
C CYS A 64 -0.65 0.84 -10.89
N GLU A 65 -1.06 2.02 -11.33
CA GLU A 65 -0.57 3.29 -10.80
C GLU A 65 -1.71 4.29 -10.72
N PHE A 66 -1.81 4.99 -9.60
CA PHE A 66 -2.80 6.04 -9.39
C PHE A 66 -2.16 7.26 -8.74
N SER A 67 -2.74 8.44 -9.01
CA SER A 67 -2.31 9.69 -8.38
C SER A 67 -3.52 10.43 -7.85
N ALA A 68 -3.36 11.09 -6.71
CA ALA A 68 -4.40 11.88 -6.08
C ALA A 68 -3.78 12.87 -5.10
N GLN A 69 -4.61 13.79 -4.58
CA GLN A 69 -4.20 14.69 -3.50
C GLN A 69 -3.67 13.86 -2.33
N ALA A 70 -2.49 14.21 -1.84
CA ALA A 70 -1.88 13.52 -0.70
C ALA A 70 -2.65 13.83 0.59
N ASP A 71 -2.99 12.79 1.35
CA ASP A 71 -3.70 12.93 2.61
C ASP A 71 -2.88 13.73 3.63
N GLY A 72 -3.53 14.68 4.30
CA GLY A 72 -2.90 15.49 5.32
C GLY A 72 -1.88 16.51 4.80
N LYS A 73 -1.80 16.75 3.50
CA LYS A 73 -0.88 17.70 2.89
C LYS A 73 -1.64 18.90 2.32
N PRO A 74 -0.95 20.05 2.12
CA PRO A 74 -1.58 21.22 1.50
C PRO A 74 -2.15 20.91 0.13
N ALA A 75 -3.17 21.69 -0.26
CA ALA A 75 -3.79 21.57 -1.58
C ALA A 75 -2.75 21.67 -2.69
N GLY A 76 -2.84 20.79 -3.67
CA GLY A 76 -1.90 20.73 -4.79
C GLY A 76 -0.73 19.76 -4.60
N VAL A 77 -0.53 19.25 -3.39
CA VAL A 77 0.48 18.20 -3.16
C VAL A 77 -0.15 16.85 -3.49
N GLU A 78 0.38 16.19 -4.52
CA GLU A 78 -0.13 14.91 -4.97
C GLU A 78 0.78 13.75 -4.58
N VAL A 79 0.18 12.58 -4.39
CA VAL A 79 0.89 11.31 -4.24
C VAL A 79 0.65 10.46 -5.48
N ARG A 80 1.73 9.84 -5.98
CA ARG A 80 1.67 8.81 -7.02
C ARG A 80 1.95 7.48 -6.35
N LEU A 81 1.02 6.55 -6.49
CA LEU A 81 1.11 5.22 -5.90
C LEU A 81 1.31 4.18 -7.00
N ARG A 82 2.48 3.55 -7.01
CA ARG A 82 2.80 2.46 -7.95
C ARG A 82 2.61 1.15 -7.20
N CYS A 83 1.70 0.32 -7.67
CA CYS A 83 1.26 -0.88 -6.97
C CYS A 83 1.80 -2.15 -7.63
N TYR A 84 2.30 -3.06 -6.80
CA TYR A 84 2.85 -4.34 -7.21
C TYR A 84 2.16 -5.49 -6.48
N THR A 85 2.08 -6.63 -7.12
CA THR A 85 1.79 -7.90 -6.44
C THR A 85 3.11 -8.64 -6.25
N GLY A 86 3.15 -9.58 -5.31
CA GLY A 86 4.35 -10.37 -5.07
C GLY A 86 4.15 -11.34 -3.92
N GLU A 87 5.14 -12.18 -3.69
CA GLU A 87 5.12 -13.18 -2.63
C GLU A 87 6.09 -12.79 -1.51
N ALA A 88 5.63 -12.94 -0.27
CA ALA A 88 6.45 -12.67 0.90
C ALA A 88 6.53 -13.92 1.79
N ARG A 89 7.66 -14.06 2.48
CA ARG A 89 7.85 -15.11 3.49
C ARG A 89 7.58 -14.52 4.86
N GLY A 90 6.83 -15.27 5.66
CA GLY A 90 6.44 -14.85 7.00
C GLY A 90 5.00 -14.42 7.07
N THR A 91 4.52 -14.17 8.27
CA THR A 91 3.16 -13.68 8.53
C THR A 91 3.23 -12.19 8.75
N PRO A 92 2.49 -11.38 7.96
CA PRO A 92 2.48 -9.93 8.17
C PRO A 92 2.12 -9.57 9.61
N THR A 93 2.96 -8.72 10.20
CA THR A 93 2.80 -8.23 11.58
C THR A 93 3.09 -6.75 11.58
N ALA A 94 2.25 -5.96 12.25
CA ALA A 94 2.46 -4.52 12.36
C ALA A 94 3.81 -4.25 13.04
N SER A 95 4.66 -3.46 12.39
CA SER A 95 6.02 -3.18 12.83
C SER A 95 6.39 -1.73 12.55
N ALA A 96 7.47 -1.23 13.18
CA ALA A 96 7.95 0.15 13.05
C ALA A 96 6.81 1.14 13.33
N GLU A 97 6.52 2.07 12.41
CA GLU A 97 5.49 3.08 12.60
C GLU A 97 4.06 2.54 12.47
N ILE A 98 3.88 1.27 12.11
CA ILE A 98 2.55 0.68 11.88
C ILE A 98 1.93 0.24 13.20
N ALA A 99 0.74 0.78 13.49
CA ALA A 99 -0.02 0.45 14.69
C ALA A 99 -0.93 -0.75 14.50
N GLU A 100 -1.50 -0.90 13.29
CA GLU A 100 -2.54 -1.88 13.05
C GLU A 100 -2.59 -2.30 11.59
N LEU A 101 -2.89 -3.58 11.35
CA LEU A 101 -3.18 -4.12 10.02
C LEU A 101 -4.65 -4.53 9.98
N ARG A 102 -5.32 -4.25 8.86
CA ARG A 102 -6.70 -4.68 8.63
C ARG A 102 -6.88 -5.13 7.19
N TRP A 103 -7.78 -6.08 7.01
CA TRP A 103 -8.24 -6.50 5.69
C TRP A 103 -9.48 -5.67 5.34
N LEU A 104 -9.40 -4.90 4.25
CA LEU A 104 -10.45 -3.96 3.88
C LEU A 104 -10.95 -4.22 2.45
N ASP A 105 -12.16 -3.73 2.18
CA ASP A 105 -12.78 -3.80 0.85
C ASP A 105 -13.59 -2.52 0.58
N SER A 106 -14.47 -2.54 -0.43
CA SER A 106 -15.23 -1.36 -0.85
C SER A 106 -16.20 -0.79 0.20
N ARG A 107 -16.43 -1.52 1.29
CA ARG A 107 -17.25 -1.01 2.40
C ARG A 107 -16.50 -0.04 3.30
N HIS A 108 -15.19 0.12 3.10
CA HIS A 108 -14.29 0.87 3.99
C HIS A 108 -13.71 2.12 3.32
N LEU A 109 -14.36 2.65 2.28
CA LEU A 109 -13.80 3.77 1.50
C LEU A 109 -13.60 5.05 2.32
N ASP A 110 -14.39 5.24 3.37
CA ASP A 110 -14.27 6.39 4.28
C ASP A 110 -13.11 6.25 5.28
N GLU A 111 -12.48 5.08 5.35
CA GLU A 111 -11.37 4.81 6.27
C GLU A 111 -10.00 4.82 5.59
N ILE A 112 -9.94 5.07 4.29
CA ILE A 112 -8.70 5.00 3.51
C ILE A 112 -8.38 6.33 2.82
N SER A 113 -7.12 6.50 2.42
CA SER A 113 -6.64 7.73 1.77
C SER A 113 -7.27 7.95 0.40
N PRO A 114 -7.28 9.21 -0.11
CA PRO A 114 -7.86 9.51 -1.43
C PRO A 114 -7.30 8.65 -2.57
N VAL A 115 -5.97 8.47 -2.63
CA VAL A 115 -5.38 7.64 -3.69
C VAL A 115 -5.76 6.17 -3.53
N SER A 116 -5.91 5.70 -2.30
CA SER A 116 -6.36 4.33 -2.03
C SER A 116 -7.79 4.09 -2.50
N ARG A 117 -8.66 5.12 -2.46
CA ARG A 117 -10.03 5.00 -2.98
C ARG A 117 -10.04 4.75 -4.48
N LEU A 118 -9.14 5.41 -5.23
CA LEU A 118 -9.01 5.16 -6.67
C LEU A 118 -8.57 3.73 -6.93
N LEU A 119 -7.60 3.25 -6.17
CA LEU A 119 -7.12 1.88 -6.26
C LEU A 119 -8.25 0.89 -5.94
N PHE A 120 -8.99 1.11 -4.86
CA PHE A 120 -10.08 0.22 -4.45
C PHE A 120 -11.17 0.13 -5.53
N ALA A 121 -11.53 1.25 -6.14
CA ALA A 121 -12.50 1.28 -7.23
C ALA A 121 -12.04 0.40 -8.41
N TRP A 122 -10.78 0.53 -8.79
CA TRP A 122 -10.20 -0.28 -9.87
C TRP A 122 -10.15 -1.77 -9.50
N LEU A 123 -9.73 -2.07 -8.26
CA LEU A 123 -9.66 -3.47 -7.79
C LEU A 123 -11.04 -4.13 -7.77
N ALA A 124 -12.08 -3.39 -7.37
CA ALA A 124 -13.45 -3.89 -7.38
C ALA A 124 -13.95 -4.16 -8.80
N GLU A 125 -13.63 -3.27 -9.75
CA GLU A 125 -13.94 -3.47 -11.17
C GLU A 125 -13.26 -4.72 -11.73
N GLN A 126 -12.05 -5.02 -11.26
CA GLN A 126 -11.30 -6.21 -11.66
C GLN A 126 -11.75 -7.48 -10.90
N HIS A 127 -12.72 -7.37 -10.01
CA HIS A 127 -13.21 -8.45 -9.16
C HIS A 127 -12.11 -9.04 -8.24
N LEU A 128 -11.14 -8.23 -7.86
CA LEU A 128 -10.06 -8.63 -6.96
C LEU A 128 -10.40 -8.38 -5.49
N ILE A 129 -11.30 -7.44 -5.23
CA ILE A 129 -11.89 -7.22 -3.89
C ILE A 129 -13.40 -7.07 -4.02
N ARG A 130 -14.07 -7.25 -2.90
CA ARG A 130 -15.50 -7.01 -2.77
C ARG A 130 -15.83 -5.53 -2.73
#